data_a5490e0858ea6a36b41daa1c435f6b1f
#
_entry.id   a5490e0858ea6a36b41daa1c435f6b1f
#
_cell.length_a   1.000
_cell.length_b   1.000
_cell.length_c   1.000
_cell.angle_alpha   90.00
_cell.angle_beta   90.00
_cell.angle_gamma   90.00
#
_symmetry.space_group_name_H-M   'P 1'
#
loop_
_entity.id
_entity.type
_entity.pdbx_description
1 polymer ?
#
loop_
_entity_poly.entity_id
_entity_poly.type
_entity_poly.pdbx_seq_one_letter_code
_entity_poly.pdbx_strand_id
1 'polypeptide(L)'
;MATSFASQSDMKAKKISFPRLSKSCWAFTAEGDPNTGVIVGDDSVIVIDTQATPKMAREVIRRIRRVTSKPVRYVVLSHYHAVRVLGASAYKAEEIIASQRTLGLIRERGKQDMASEIGRFPRLFRGAESIPGLTWPTMVFKDEMTVMLGKLEVRILHLGPGHTGGDTVVWVPSEKVLFSGDLVEYEAGIYTGDAHLEEWPNTLEKLRALKPRALVPGRGPALKTPRASDKAIRYTQNFVRGLYASARRGVAARKSLKEVFHATKRRLDPVYGAFPIYEHCMPFDVSRAYDEARGIKHPRIWTAKRDREMWKSIA
;
A
#
# COMPACT_ATOMS: atom_id res chain seq x y z
N MET A 1 14.97 21.38 -16.82
CA MET A 1 13.85 21.68 -15.93
C MET A 1 13.70 20.51 -14.98
N ALA A 2 13.49 20.72 -13.70
CA ALA A 2 13.19 19.64 -12.80
C ALA A 2 11.80 19.10 -13.19
N THR A 3 11.73 17.83 -13.58
CA THR A 3 10.46 17.18 -13.88
C THR A 3 9.67 17.05 -12.57
N SER A 4 8.44 17.57 -12.53
CA SER A 4 7.54 17.45 -11.39
C SER A 4 6.87 16.07 -11.39
N PHE A 5 6.60 15.52 -10.21
CA PHE A 5 5.81 14.30 -10.10
C PHE A 5 4.36 14.56 -10.53
N ALA A 6 3.78 13.62 -11.30
CA ALA A 6 2.41 13.73 -11.80
C ALA A 6 1.38 14.00 -10.67
N SER A 7 1.57 13.41 -9.50
CA SER A 7 0.68 13.59 -8.33
C SER A 7 0.69 14.99 -7.73
N GLN A 8 1.68 15.84 -8.03
CA GLN A 8 1.72 17.23 -7.56
C GLN A 8 0.62 18.09 -8.19
N SER A 9 0.16 17.73 -9.39
CA SER A 9 -0.95 18.42 -10.09
C SER A 9 -2.32 17.79 -9.80
N ASP A 10 -2.38 16.62 -9.13
CA ASP A 10 -3.64 15.95 -8.80
C ASP A 10 -4.30 16.55 -7.55
N MET A 11 -4.98 17.69 -7.73
CA MET A 11 -5.69 18.41 -6.66
C MET A 11 -7.19 18.13 -6.62
N LYS A 12 -7.74 17.33 -7.53
CA LYS A 12 -9.18 17.04 -7.62
C LYS A 12 -9.67 16.21 -6.45
N ALA A 13 -10.84 16.55 -5.92
CA ALA A 13 -11.51 15.70 -4.93
C ALA A 13 -11.86 14.35 -5.54
N LYS A 14 -11.67 13.28 -4.76
CA LYS A 14 -11.98 11.91 -5.18
C LYS A 14 -13.36 11.48 -4.67
N LYS A 15 -14.03 10.64 -5.45
CA LYS A 15 -15.29 10.03 -5.04
C LYS A 15 -15.03 8.99 -3.95
N ILE A 16 -15.55 9.28 -2.75
CA ILE A 16 -15.39 8.40 -1.59
C ILE A 16 -16.53 7.39 -1.56
N SER A 17 -16.20 6.13 -1.28
CA SER A 17 -17.19 5.10 -0.94
C SER A 17 -16.84 4.39 0.37
N PHE A 18 -17.87 3.82 1.02
CA PHE A 18 -17.71 3.05 2.27
C PHE A 18 -18.58 1.80 2.23
N PRO A 19 -18.32 0.87 1.29
CA PRO A 19 -19.14 -0.33 1.15
C PRO A 19 -18.95 -1.29 2.33
N ARG A 20 -20.05 -1.94 2.71
CA ARG A 20 -20.05 -3.13 3.55
C ARG A 20 -19.67 -4.35 2.70
N LEU A 21 -18.77 -5.18 3.20
CA LEU A 21 -18.25 -6.38 2.51
C LEU A 21 -18.84 -7.68 3.09
N SER A 22 -19.11 -7.65 4.40
CA SER A 22 -19.62 -8.77 5.15
C SER A 22 -20.36 -8.28 6.41
N LYS A 23 -20.72 -9.19 7.31
CA LYS A 23 -21.37 -8.82 8.58
C LYS A 23 -20.54 -7.82 9.37
N SER A 24 -19.20 -8.03 9.42
CA SER A 24 -18.29 -7.30 10.29
C SER A 24 -17.27 -6.41 9.56
N CYS A 25 -17.23 -6.41 8.21
CA CYS A 25 -16.17 -5.77 7.44
C CYS A 25 -16.67 -4.66 6.51
N TRP A 26 -15.94 -3.53 6.50
CA TRP A 26 -16.14 -2.38 5.58
C TRP A 26 -14.81 -1.94 4.99
N ALA A 27 -14.89 -1.18 3.90
CA ALA A 27 -13.74 -0.53 3.30
C ALA A 27 -14.03 0.94 3.00
N PHE A 28 -13.11 1.83 3.39
CA PHE A 28 -13.07 3.20 2.88
C PHE A 28 -12.21 3.21 1.61
N THR A 29 -12.76 3.66 0.49
CA THR A 29 -12.05 3.76 -0.79
C THR A 29 -12.29 5.11 -1.46
N ALA A 30 -11.29 5.61 -2.21
CA ALA A 30 -11.34 6.91 -2.86
C ALA A 30 -10.48 6.92 -4.14
N GLU A 31 -11.00 6.40 -5.25
CA GLU A 31 -10.49 6.53 -6.65
C GLU A 31 -8.95 6.57 -6.80
N GLY A 32 -8.26 5.54 -6.39
CA GLY A 32 -6.80 5.43 -6.48
C GLY A 32 -6.04 6.03 -5.29
N ASP A 33 -6.71 6.67 -4.33
CA ASP A 33 -6.13 7.04 -3.05
C ASP A 33 -5.98 5.81 -2.13
N PRO A 34 -5.18 5.93 -1.05
CA PRO A 34 -5.05 4.89 -0.05
C PRO A 34 -6.39 4.45 0.55
N ASN A 35 -6.66 3.16 0.53
CA ASN A 35 -7.82 2.57 1.18
C ASN A 35 -7.57 2.37 2.69
N THR A 36 -8.66 2.29 3.45
CA THR A 36 -8.65 1.90 4.87
C THR A 36 -9.64 0.78 5.10
N GLY A 37 -9.21 -0.29 5.75
CA GLY A 37 -10.06 -1.38 6.17
C GLY A 37 -10.67 -1.12 7.55
N VAL A 38 -11.91 -1.62 7.77
CA VAL A 38 -12.60 -1.51 9.07
C VAL A 38 -13.26 -2.84 9.41
N ILE A 39 -12.96 -3.36 10.59
CA ILE A 39 -13.58 -4.57 11.14
C ILE A 39 -14.25 -4.19 12.46
N VAL A 40 -15.55 -4.48 12.56
CA VAL A 40 -16.37 -4.21 13.76
C VAL A 40 -16.66 -5.53 14.46
N GLY A 41 -16.07 -5.71 15.63
CA GLY A 41 -16.30 -6.86 16.50
C GLY A 41 -17.46 -6.65 17.48
N ASP A 42 -17.51 -7.46 18.55
CA ASP A 42 -18.57 -7.42 19.54
C ASP A 42 -18.52 -6.15 20.42
N ASP A 43 -17.32 -5.66 20.75
CA ASP A 43 -17.09 -4.53 21.67
C ASP A 43 -16.22 -3.41 21.10
N SER A 44 -15.45 -3.69 20.06
CA SER A 44 -14.42 -2.80 19.56
C SER A 44 -14.25 -2.89 18.04
N VAL A 45 -13.40 -2.01 17.49
CA VAL A 45 -13.11 -1.88 16.06
C VAL A 45 -11.61 -2.06 15.83
N ILE A 46 -11.25 -2.80 14.75
CA ILE A 46 -9.92 -2.75 14.12
C ILE A 46 -9.99 -1.84 12.90
N VAL A 47 -9.01 -0.97 12.75
CA VAL A 47 -8.77 -0.17 11.53
C VAL A 47 -7.46 -0.65 10.89
N ILE A 48 -7.48 -0.90 9.59
CA ILE A 48 -6.31 -1.32 8.80
C ILE A 48 -5.92 -0.14 7.91
N ASP A 49 -4.72 0.39 8.13
CA ASP A 49 -4.19 1.63 7.59
C ASP A 49 -5.01 2.86 7.97
N THR A 50 -4.38 4.03 8.03
CA THR A 50 -4.91 5.17 8.77
C THR A 50 -5.06 6.45 7.96
N GLN A 51 -4.79 6.41 6.67
CA GLN A 51 -4.61 7.57 5.80
C GLN A 51 -3.32 8.35 6.11
N ALA A 52 -3.00 9.33 5.24
CA ALA A 52 -1.76 10.10 5.29
C ALA A 52 -1.69 11.12 6.43
N THR A 53 -2.83 11.64 6.92
CA THR A 53 -2.84 12.65 7.98
C THR A 53 -4.00 12.45 8.95
N PRO A 54 -3.89 12.93 10.19
CA PRO A 54 -5.01 12.94 11.13
C PRO A 54 -6.26 13.65 10.59
N LYS A 55 -6.08 14.68 9.76
CA LYS A 55 -7.19 15.37 9.08
C LYS A 55 -7.92 14.45 8.11
N MET A 56 -7.18 13.68 7.30
CA MET A 56 -7.76 12.69 6.38
C MET A 56 -8.41 11.52 7.14
N ALA A 57 -7.78 11.04 8.20
CA ALA A 57 -8.30 9.98 9.06
C ALA A 57 -9.67 10.32 9.67
N ARG A 58 -9.92 11.59 10.01
CA ARG A 58 -11.23 12.03 10.54
C ARG A 58 -12.39 11.76 9.58
N GLU A 59 -12.17 11.73 8.26
CA GLU A 59 -13.22 11.34 7.31
C GLU A 59 -13.57 9.86 7.45
N VAL A 60 -12.58 8.99 7.62
CA VAL A 60 -12.81 7.56 7.89
C VAL A 60 -13.56 7.38 9.21
N ILE A 61 -13.15 8.08 10.26
CA ILE A 61 -13.79 8.02 11.58
C ILE A 61 -15.26 8.42 11.48
N ARG A 62 -15.59 9.49 10.74
CA ARG A 62 -17.01 9.87 10.51
C ARG A 62 -17.80 8.76 9.85
N ARG A 63 -17.23 7.98 8.93
CA ARG A 63 -17.88 6.82 8.29
C ARG A 63 -18.04 5.67 9.28
N ILE A 64 -17.04 5.39 10.09
CA ILE A 64 -17.12 4.37 11.15
C ILE A 64 -18.25 4.70 12.11
N ARG A 65 -18.38 5.97 12.53
CA ARG A 65 -19.42 6.41 13.48
C ARG A 65 -20.86 6.31 12.94
N ARG A 66 -21.04 6.16 11.61
CA ARG A 66 -22.36 5.87 11.02
C ARG A 66 -22.76 4.41 11.15
N VAL A 67 -21.84 3.50 11.41
CA VAL A 67 -22.10 2.06 11.47
C VAL A 67 -21.93 1.50 12.88
N THR A 68 -21.15 2.17 13.75
CA THR A 68 -20.94 1.74 15.14
C THR A 68 -20.50 2.89 16.05
N SER A 69 -20.89 2.83 17.32
CA SER A 69 -20.37 3.69 18.40
C SER A 69 -19.15 3.09 19.13
N LYS A 70 -18.79 1.82 18.84
CA LYS A 70 -17.71 1.10 19.52
C LYS A 70 -16.36 1.82 19.35
N PRO A 71 -15.47 1.76 20.35
CA PRO A 71 -14.14 2.38 20.25
C PRO A 71 -13.28 1.67 19.21
N VAL A 72 -12.37 2.42 18.57
CA VAL A 72 -11.26 1.82 17.82
C VAL A 72 -10.24 1.36 18.83
N ARG A 73 -10.12 0.05 19.02
CA ARG A 73 -9.16 -0.52 19.94
C ARG A 73 -7.82 -0.78 19.29
N TYR A 74 -7.84 -1.24 18.04
CA TYR A 74 -6.63 -1.60 17.32
C TYR A 74 -6.51 -0.85 16.00
N VAL A 75 -5.29 -0.41 15.70
CA VAL A 75 -4.84 0.00 14.37
C VAL A 75 -3.82 -1.02 13.89
N VAL A 76 -3.99 -1.55 12.68
CA VAL A 76 -3.01 -2.42 12.02
C VAL A 76 -2.35 -1.66 10.89
N LEU A 77 -1.03 -1.59 10.89
CA LEU A 77 -0.25 -1.00 9.81
C LEU A 77 0.10 -2.10 8.80
N SER A 78 -0.40 -1.99 7.56
CA SER A 78 -0.07 -2.95 6.51
C SER A 78 1.41 -2.91 6.14
N HIS A 79 2.01 -1.72 6.15
CA HIS A 79 3.43 -1.46 5.93
C HIS A 79 3.80 -0.06 6.47
N TYR A 80 4.98 0.48 6.13
CA TYR A 80 5.52 1.67 6.76
C TYR A 80 5.28 3.00 6.04
N HIS A 81 4.78 3.01 4.78
CA HIS A 81 4.67 4.23 3.99
C HIS A 81 3.77 5.29 4.63
N ALA A 82 4.24 6.52 4.60
CA ALA A 82 3.61 7.68 5.24
C ALA A 82 2.14 7.88 4.85
N VAL A 83 1.79 7.65 3.59
CA VAL A 83 0.41 7.74 3.07
C VAL A 83 -0.57 6.76 3.74
N ARG A 84 -0.05 5.74 4.46
CA ARG A 84 -0.84 4.70 5.13
C ARG A 84 -0.95 4.90 6.63
N VAL A 85 0.09 5.48 7.24
CA VAL A 85 0.28 5.32 8.69
C VAL A 85 0.18 6.61 9.51
N LEU A 86 0.42 7.79 8.92
CA LEU A 86 0.57 9.02 9.71
C LEU A 86 -0.75 9.60 10.22
N GLY A 87 -1.89 9.07 9.80
CA GLY A 87 -3.20 9.42 10.35
C GLY A 87 -3.55 8.74 11.67
N ALA A 88 -2.71 7.81 12.16
CA ALA A 88 -3.02 6.91 13.28
C ALA A 88 -3.45 7.63 14.57
N SER A 89 -2.84 8.75 14.90
CA SER A 89 -3.14 9.52 16.12
C SER A 89 -4.60 9.97 16.23
N ALA A 90 -5.30 10.14 15.09
CA ALA A 90 -6.69 10.56 15.09
C ALA A 90 -7.65 9.49 15.63
N TYR A 91 -7.30 8.22 15.52
CA TYR A 91 -8.15 7.10 15.95
C TYR A 91 -8.14 6.90 17.47
N LYS A 92 -7.10 7.41 18.18
CA LYS A 92 -6.92 7.21 19.63
C LYS A 92 -7.02 5.72 20.01
N ALA A 93 -6.48 4.86 19.16
CA ALA A 93 -6.49 3.41 19.40
C ALA A 93 -5.66 3.07 20.65
N GLU A 94 -6.06 2.01 21.37
CA GLU A 94 -5.31 1.51 22.52
C GLU A 94 -3.97 0.92 22.05
N GLU A 95 -3.99 0.19 20.91
CA GLU A 95 -2.80 -0.48 20.38
C GLU A 95 -2.63 -0.23 18.88
N ILE A 96 -1.38 -0.11 18.47
CA ILE A 96 -0.95 -0.04 17.07
C ILE A 96 -0.11 -1.27 16.77
N ILE A 97 -0.56 -2.09 15.83
CA ILE A 97 0.02 -3.40 15.51
C ILE A 97 0.79 -3.30 14.19
N ALA A 98 2.00 -3.81 14.14
CA ALA A 98 2.77 -3.96 12.90
C ALA A 98 3.66 -5.20 12.95
N SER A 99 4.13 -5.67 11.78
CA SER A 99 5.18 -6.69 11.75
C SER A 99 6.50 -6.13 12.30
N GLN A 100 7.34 -6.99 12.86
CA GLN A 100 8.68 -6.62 13.30
C GLN A 100 9.50 -6.02 12.14
N ARG A 101 9.28 -6.50 10.92
CA ARG A 101 9.92 -5.99 9.70
C ARG A 101 9.47 -4.57 9.38
N THR A 102 8.17 -4.28 9.48
CA THR A 102 7.63 -2.92 9.32
C THR A 102 8.19 -1.96 10.36
N LEU A 103 8.30 -2.36 11.63
CA LEU A 103 8.97 -1.55 12.66
C LEU A 103 10.43 -1.25 12.28
N GLY A 104 11.16 -2.25 11.76
CA GLY A 104 12.52 -2.07 11.24
C GLY A 104 12.60 -1.00 10.15
N LEU A 105 11.68 -1.04 9.19
CA LEU A 105 11.59 -0.07 8.09
C LEU A 105 11.19 1.33 8.57
N ILE A 106 10.30 1.46 9.55
CA ILE A 106 9.99 2.76 10.18
C ILE A 106 11.25 3.37 10.79
N ARG A 107 12.05 2.57 11.52
CA ARG A 107 13.32 3.02 12.12
C ARG A 107 14.36 3.43 11.09
N GLU A 108 14.49 2.63 10.02
CA GLU A 108 15.50 2.83 8.98
C GLU A 108 15.19 4.03 8.08
N ARG A 109 13.94 4.16 7.63
CA ARG A 109 13.60 5.06 6.52
C ARG A 109 12.32 5.89 6.70
N GLY A 110 11.57 5.72 7.78
CA GLY A 110 10.28 6.41 7.98
C GLY A 110 10.36 7.93 7.93
N LYS A 111 11.44 8.55 8.42
CA LYS A 111 11.63 10.01 8.33
C LYS A 111 11.82 10.49 6.89
N GLN A 112 12.60 9.77 6.11
CA GLN A 112 12.84 10.08 4.69
C GLN A 112 11.58 9.87 3.86
N ASP A 113 10.86 8.79 4.13
CA ASP A 113 9.59 8.48 3.48
C ASP A 113 8.56 9.61 3.75
N MET A 114 8.34 9.96 5.02
CA MET A 114 7.44 11.06 5.40
C MET A 114 7.81 12.38 4.70
N ALA A 115 9.08 12.76 4.71
CA ALA A 115 9.54 14.00 4.06
C ALA A 115 9.33 13.98 2.56
N SER A 116 9.57 12.84 1.91
CA SER A 116 9.43 12.65 0.46
C SER A 116 7.96 12.66 0.04
N GLU A 117 7.11 11.92 0.74
CA GLU A 117 5.70 11.76 0.42
C GLU A 117 4.91 13.06 0.59
N ILE A 118 5.18 13.85 1.64
CA ILE A 118 4.58 15.19 1.83
C ILE A 118 4.82 16.08 0.60
N GLY A 119 6.03 16.04 0.05
CA GLY A 119 6.39 16.85 -1.13
C GLY A 119 5.79 16.31 -2.44
N ARG A 120 5.53 15.00 -2.54
CA ARG A 120 5.04 14.35 -3.76
C ARG A 120 3.52 14.33 -3.87
N PHE A 121 2.78 14.29 -2.75
CA PHE A 121 1.32 14.13 -2.70
C PHE A 121 0.62 15.25 -1.90
N PRO A 122 0.69 16.52 -2.34
CA PRO A 122 0.15 17.64 -1.57
C PRO A 122 -1.33 17.50 -1.22
N ARG A 123 -2.13 16.84 -2.08
CA ARG A 123 -3.55 16.60 -1.82
C ARG A 123 -3.78 15.59 -0.69
N LEU A 124 -3.00 14.51 -0.65
CA LEU A 124 -3.12 13.47 0.40
C LEU A 124 -2.58 13.97 1.75
N PHE A 125 -1.61 14.88 1.72
CA PHE A 125 -1.01 15.46 2.94
C PHE A 125 -1.64 16.79 3.35
N ARG A 126 -2.88 17.07 2.93
CA ARG A 126 -3.64 18.20 3.49
C ARG A 126 -3.80 18.04 4.99
N GLY A 127 -3.36 19.04 5.76
CA GLY A 127 -3.29 18.98 7.21
C GLY A 127 -2.04 18.26 7.72
N ALA A 128 -0.95 18.29 6.95
CA ALA A 128 0.34 17.72 7.37
C ALA A 128 0.84 18.32 8.69
N GLU A 129 0.49 19.56 8.99
CA GLU A 129 0.76 20.22 10.28
C GLU A 129 0.12 19.53 11.48
N SER A 130 -0.87 18.68 11.25
CA SER A 130 -1.54 17.89 12.31
C SER A 130 -0.83 16.56 12.62
N ILE A 131 0.21 16.20 11.87
CA ILE A 131 0.97 14.95 12.07
C ILE A 131 1.90 15.14 13.28
N PRO A 132 1.76 14.34 14.35
CA PRO A 132 2.59 14.50 15.54
C PRO A 132 4.02 13.96 15.38
N GLY A 133 4.30 13.28 14.29
CA GLY A 133 5.55 12.57 13.99
C GLY A 133 5.29 11.21 13.39
N LEU A 134 6.31 10.33 13.38
CA LEU A 134 6.17 8.97 12.89
C LEU A 134 5.20 8.17 13.77
N THR A 135 4.43 7.30 13.13
CA THR A 135 3.58 6.33 13.85
C THR A 135 4.43 5.15 14.32
N TRP A 136 4.43 4.91 15.61
CA TRP A 136 5.15 3.81 16.23
C TRP A 136 4.18 2.71 16.65
N PRO A 137 4.41 1.43 16.26
CA PRO A 137 3.61 0.33 16.76
C PRO A 137 3.89 0.10 18.25
N THR A 138 2.84 -0.23 19.00
CA THR A 138 2.90 -0.63 20.42
C THR A 138 2.95 -2.14 20.57
N MET A 139 2.42 -2.88 19.57
CA MET A 139 2.51 -4.34 19.50
C MET A 139 3.18 -4.75 18.19
N VAL A 140 4.13 -5.68 18.28
CA VAL A 140 4.82 -6.22 17.10
C VAL A 140 4.75 -7.74 17.06
N PHE A 141 4.59 -8.29 15.86
CA PHE A 141 4.60 -9.74 15.64
C PHE A 141 5.64 -10.10 14.58
N LYS A 142 6.05 -11.36 14.55
CA LYS A 142 7.06 -11.84 13.59
C LYS A 142 6.41 -12.28 12.27
N ASP A 143 5.60 -13.32 12.31
CA ASP A 143 5.02 -13.93 11.12
C ASP A 143 3.48 -13.90 11.13
N GLU A 144 2.85 -14.13 12.28
CA GLU A 144 1.40 -14.00 12.46
C GLU A 144 1.00 -13.60 13.88
N MET A 145 -0.19 -13.03 13.99
CA MET A 145 -0.87 -12.72 15.24
C MET A 145 -2.38 -12.91 15.02
N THR A 146 -3.07 -13.45 16.03
CA THR A 146 -4.53 -13.52 16.06
C THR A 146 -5.08 -12.57 17.10
N VAL A 147 -6.06 -11.76 16.70
CA VAL A 147 -6.83 -10.88 17.59
C VAL A 147 -8.26 -11.40 17.64
N MET A 148 -8.77 -11.66 18.83
CA MET A 148 -10.18 -11.98 19.03
C MET A 148 -10.98 -10.70 19.34
N LEU A 149 -11.89 -10.31 18.44
CA LEU A 149 -12.85 -9.22 18.67
C LEU A 149 -14.17 -9.80 19.17
N GLY A 150 -14.22 -10.14 20.46
CA GLY A 150 -15.26 -11.00 21.00
C GLY A 150 -15.14 -12.40 20.37
N LYS A 151 -16.18 -12.84 19.64
CA LYS A 151 -16.20 -14.14 18.96
C LYS A 151 -15.57 -14.11 17.56
N LEU A 152 -15.24 -12.94 17.04
CA LEU A 152 -14.69 -12.79 15.68
C LEU A 152 -13.17 -12.97 15.70
N GLU A 153 -12.69 -14.02 15.04
CA GLU A 153 -11.27 -14.23 14.81
C GLU A 153 -10.77 -13.33 13.68
N VAL A 154 -9.70 -12.57 13.94
CA VAL A 154 -8.99 -11.74 12.97
C VAL A 154 -7.53 -12.14 12.97
N ARG A 155 -7.04 -12.65 11.84
CA ARG A 155 -5.64 -13.05 11.66
C ARG A 155 -4.85 -11.95 10.95
N ILE A 156 -3.72 -11.58 11.52
CA ILE A 156 -2.80 -10.57 11.01
C ILE A 156 -1.55 -11.33 10.58
N LEU A 157 -1.24 -11.31 9.28
CA LEU A 157 -0.28 -12.24 8.67
C LEU A 157 0.79 -11.49 7.89
N HIS A 158 2.06 -11.86 8.06
CA HIS A 158 3.13 -11.56 7.13
C HIS A 158 3.37 -12.79 6.25
N LEU A 159 2.93 -12.73 4.99
CA LEU A 159 3.01 -13.86 4.07
C LEU A 159 4.31 -13.91 3.26
N GLY A 160 5.11 -12.88 3.35
CA GLY A 160 6.37 -12.69 2.64
C GLY A 160 6.55 -11.25 2.16
N PRO A 161 7.75 -10.91 1.69
CA PRO A 161 8.01 -9.60 1.11
C PRO A 161 7.27 -9.44 -0.22
N GLY A 162 6.96 -8.18 -0.56
CA GLY A 162 6.30 -7.85 -1.81
C GLY A 162 6.44 -6.37 -2.12
N HIS A 163 5.44 -5.56 -1.80
CA HIS A 163 5.47 -4.10 -1.93
C HIS A 163 6.56 -3.47 -1.04
N THR A 164 6.76 -4.05 0.15
CA THR A 164 7.88 -3.77 1.05
C THR A 164 8.43 -5.09 1.65
N GLY A 165 9.48 -5.00 2.46
CA GLY A 165 9.99 -6.15 3.21
C GLY A 165 9.12 -6.55 4.41
N GLY A 166 8.14 -5.72 4.80
CA GLY A 166 7.37 -5.89 6.04
C GLY A 166 5.86 -6.04 5.87
N ASP A 167 5.39 -6.24 4.63
CA ASP A 167 3.96 -6.25 4.32
C ASP A 167 3.13 -7.18 5.20
N THR A 168 2.01 -6.65 5.63
CA THR A 168 1.05 -7.33 6.52
C THR A 168 -0.32 -7.31 5.87
N VAL A 169 -1.01 -8.44 5.91
CA VAL A 169 -2.42 -8.57 5.52
C VAL A 169 -3.27 -8.91 6.73
N VAL A 170 -4.54 -8.52 6.66
CA VAL A 170 -5.52 -8.86 7.70
C VAL A 170 -6.60 -9.74 7.08
N TRP A 171 -6.78 -10.92 7.66
CA TRP A 171 -7.69 -11.96 7.21
C TRP A 171 -8.77 -12.26 8.24
N VAL A 172 -10.03 -12.26 7.82
CA VAL A 172 -11.19 -12.66 8.63
C VAL A 172 -11.71 -14.00 8.11
N PRO A 173 -11.27 -15.14 8.69
CA PRO A 173 -11.53 -16.47 8.14
C PRO A 173 -13.01 -16.81 7.99
N SER A 174 -13.80 -16.55 9.02
CA SER A 174 -15.24 -16.87 9.06
C SER A 174 -16.06 -16.12 8.00
N GLU A 175 -15.60 -14.94 7.58
CA GLU A 175 -16.27 -14.08 6.59
C GLU A 175 -15.57 -14.09 5.22
N LYS A 176 -14.40 -14.71 5.14
CA LYS A 176 -13.53 -14.78 3.96
C LYS A 176 -13.27 -13.39 3.36
N VAL A 177 -12.96 -12.41 4.23
CA VAL A 177 -12.58 -11.04 3.84
C VAL A 177 -11.09 -10.84 4.07
N LEU A 178 -10.40 -10.37 3.03
CA LEU A 178 -8.96 -10.08 3.05
C LEU A 178 -8.72 -8.59 2.85
N PHE A 179 -7.93 -7.98 3.72
CA PHE A 179 -7.36 -6.64 3.56
C PHE A 179 -5.88 -6.82 3.23
N SER A 180 -5.48 -6.47 2.02
CA SER A 180 -4.16 -6.84 1.50
C SER A 180 -3.08 -5.78 1.66
N GLY A 181 -3.43 -4.55 2.10
CA GLY A 181 -2.52 -3.43 1.92
C GLY A 181 -2.06 -3.33 0.47
N ASP A 182 -0.90 -2.77 0.24
CA ASP A 182 -0.36 -2.55 -1.10
C ASP A 182 0.26 -3.80 -1.73
N LEU A 183 0.16 -4.98 -1.08
CA LEU A 183 0.42 -6.24 -1.77
C LEU A 183 -0.52 -6.44 -2.97
N VAL A 184 -1.74 -5.87 -2.93
CA VAL A 184 -2.64 -5.82 -4.08
C VAL A 184 -3.08 -4.38 -4.30
N GLU A 185 -2.80 -3.83 -5.48
CA GLU A 185 -3.36 -2.59 -5.99
C GLU A 185 -4.11 -2.90 -7.29
N TYR A 186 -5.32 -2.36 -7.46
CA TYR A 186 -6.20 -2.72 -8.56
C TYR A 186 -6.90 -1.48 -9.13
N GLU A 187 -6.91 -1.35 -10.45
CA GLU A 187 -7.41 -0.14 -11.14
C GLU A 187 -6.77 1.15 -10.61
N ALA A 188 -5.49 1.05 -10.24
CA ALA A 188 -4.61 2.13 -9.83
C ALA A 188 -3.18 1.78 -10.23
N GLY A 189 -2.29 2.75 -10.27
CA GLY A 189 -0.85 2.51 -10.44
C GLY A 189 -0.33 1.69 -9.25
N ILE A 190 0.51 0.73 -9.56
CA ILE A 190 1.11 -0.17 -8.58
C ILE A 190 2.50 0.38 -8.26
N TYR A 191 2.70 0.86 -7.03
CA TYR A 191 4.00 1.39 -6.61
C TYR A 191 4.96 0.27 -6.20
N THR A 192 6.15 0.27 -6.77
CA THR A 192 7.16 -0.75 -6.49
C THR A 192 8.50 -0.18 -6.04
N GLY A 193 8.57 1.10 -5.69
CA GLY A 193 9.83 1.79 -5.36
C GLY A 193 10.64 1.16 -4.22
N ASP A 194 10.00 0.43 -3.33
CA ASP A 194 10.60 -0.27 -2.19
C ASP A 194 10.33 -1.79 -2.21
N ALA A 195 9.91 -2.30 -3.38
CA ALA A 195 9.47 -3.68 -3.52
C ALA A 195 10.60 -4.70 -3.57
N HIS A 196 10.20 -5.95 -3.33
CA HIS A 196 10.96 -7.18 -3.55
C HIS A 196 10.33 -7.93 -4.72
N LEU A 197 10.70 -7.52 -5.95
CA LEU A 197 10.00 -7.91 -7.17
C LEU A 197 10.14 -9.39 -7.52
N GLU A 198 11.23 -10.01 -7.11
CA GLU A 198 11.48 -11.43 -7.31
C GLU A 198 10.58 -12.31 -6.43
N GLU A 199 10.37 -11.90 -5.18
CA GLU A 199 9.58 -12.65 -4.20
C GLU A 199 8.08 -12.33 -4.25
N TRP A 200 7.69 -11.12 -4.63
CA TRP A 200 6.30 -10.65 -4.58
C TRP A 200 5.30 -11.57 -5.30
N PRO A 201 5.58 -12.11 -6.50
CA PRO A 201 4.66 -13.06 -7.14
C PRO A 201 4.34 -14.29 -6.30
N ASN A 202 5.32 -14.80 -5.52
CA ASN A 202 5.11 -15.94 -4.63
C ASN A 202 4.28 -15.56 -3.40
N THR A 203 4.48 -14.35 -2.85
CA THR A 203 3.66 -13.79 -1.77
C THR A 203 2.19 -13.67 -2.22
N LEU A 204 1.95 -13.22 -3.46
CA LEU A 204 0.61 -13.14 -4.03
C LEU A 204 -0.06 -14.51 -4.22
N GLU A 205 0.70 -15.56 -4.52
CA GLU A 205 0.13 -16.93 -4.55
C GLU A 205 -0.35 -17.38 -3.15
N LYS A 206 0.38 -17.02 -2.09
CA LYS A 206 -0.07 -17.30 -0.72
C LYS A 206 -1.36 -16.54 -0.37
N LEU A 207 -1.52 -15.29 -0.84
CA LEU A 207 -2.78 -14.57 -0.72
C LEU A 207 -3.93 -15.30 -1.44
N ARG A 208 -3.68 -15.75 -2.67
CA ARG A 208 -4.66 -16.50 -3.46
C ARG A 208 -5.09 -17.81 -2.78
N ALA A 209 -4.16 -18.47 -2.10
CA ALA A 209 -4.43 -19.71 -1.35
C ALA A 209 -5.43 -19.52 -0.19
N LEU A 210 -5.59 -18.30 0.34
CA LEU A 210 -6.64 -17.97 1.32
C LEU A 210 -8.05 -18.02 0.72
N LYS A 211 -8.18 -17.96 -0.60
CA LYS A 211 -9.45 -17.97 -1.35
C LYS A 211 -10.45 -16.92 -0.85
N PRO A 212 -10.07 -15.62 -0.83
CA PRO A 212 -10.92 -14.57 -0.31
C PRO A 212 -12.20 -14.44 -1.14
N ARG A 213 -13.35 -14.35 -0.44
CA ARG A 213 -14.63 -14.00 -1.06
C ARG A 213 -14.68 -12.51 -1.39
N ALA A 214 -14.12 -11.69 -0.50
CA ALA A 214 -13.99 -10.25 -0.71
C ALA A 214 -12.56 -9.80 -0.39
N LEU A 215 -12.08 -8.80 -1.11
CA LEU A 215 -10.74 -8.25 -0.97
C LEU A 215 -10.77 -6.72 -0.96
N VAL A 216 -10.07 -6.12 -0.02
CA VAL A 216 -9.78 -4.69 0.01
C VAL A 216 -8.32 -4.51 -0.40
N PRO A 217 -8.06 -4.01 -1.62
CA PRO A 217 -6.70 -3.70 -2.05
C PRO A 217 -6.19 -2.44 -1.34
N GLY A 218 -4.91 -2.16 -1.43
CA GLY A 218 -4.35 -0.91 -0.91
C GLY A 218 -4.87 0.32 -1.64
N ARG A 219 -5.09 0.20 -2.95
CA ARG A 219 -5.72 1.24 -3.80
C ARG A 219 -6.71 0.59 -4.74
N GLY A 220 -7.74 1.36 -5.12
CA GLY A 220 -8.80 0.92 -6.03
C GLY A 220 -10.07 0.45 -5.33
N PRO A 221 -11.05 -0.11 -6.06
CA PRO A 221 -12.34 -0.49 -5.50
C PRO A 221 -12.25 -1.71 -4.58
N ALA A 222 -13.10 -1.75 -3.56
CA ALA A 222 -13.29 -2.95 -2.75
C ALA A 222 -14.01 -4.04 -3.56
N LEU A 223 -13.47 -5.25 -3.55
CA LEU A 223 -13.91 -6.37 -4.39
C LEU A 223 -14.80 -7.31 -3.57
N LYS A 224 -15.99 -7.65 -4.07
CA LYS A 224 -17.03 -8.33 -3.30
C LYS A 224 -17.29 -9.78 -3.74
N THR A 225 -16.53 -10.29 -4.70
CA THR A 225 -16.69 -11.66 -5.21
C THR A 225 -15.36 -12.38 -5.30
N PRO A 226 -15.32 -13.74 -5.18
CA PRO A 226 -14.09 -14.51 -5.33
C PRO A 226 -13.40 -14.26 -6.68
N ARG A 227 -14.18 -14.17 -7.76
CA ARG A 227 -13.66 -13.92 -9.12
C ARG A 227 -12.99 -12.55 -9.22
N ALA A 228 -13.61 -11.50 -8.66
CA ALA A 228 -13.03 -10.16 -8.68
C ALA A 228 -11.77 -10.09 -7.81
N SER A 229 -11.77 -10.74 -6.65
CA SER A 229 -10.61 -10.83 -5.75
C SER A 229 -9.43 -11.53 -6.43
N ASP A 230 -9.64 -12.68 -7.07
CA ASP A 230 -8.60 -13.39 -7.82
C ASP A 230 -8.09 -12.58 -9.01
N LYS A 231 -8.99 -11.89 -9.73
CA LYS A 231 -8.61 -11.01 -10.84
C LYS A 231 -7.68 -9.88 -10.37
N ALA A 232 -7.96 -9.26 -9.24
CA ALA A 232 -7.13 -8.16 -8.72
C ALA A 232 -5.74 -8.65 -8.28
N ILE A 233 -5.67 -9.80 -7.62
CA ILE A 233 -4.38 -10.40 -7.24
C ILE A 233 -3.55 -10.70 -8.50
N ARG A 234 -4.16 -11.31 -9.52
CA ARG A 234 -3.47 -11.58 -10.79
C ARG A 234 -3.07 -10.32 -11.55
N TYR A 235 -3.89 -9.25 -11.46
CA TYR A 235 -3.58 -7.96 -12.08
C TYR A 235 -2.27 -7.40 -11.53
N THR A 236 -2.12 -7.36 -10.20
CA THR A 236 -0.87 -6.94 -9.56
C THR A 236 0.28 -7.89 -9.90
N GLN A 237 0.05 -9.19 -9.85
CA GLN A 237 1.08 -10.20 -10.15
C GLN A 237 1.62 -10.08 -11.59
N ASN A 238 0.74 -9.84 -12.56
CA ASN A 238 1.11 -9.67 -13.96
C ASN A 238 1.92 -8.38 -14.18
N PHE A 239 1.54 -7.29 -13.50
CA PHE A 239 2.32 -6.05 -13.53
C PHE A 239 3.75 -6.28 -13.01
N VAL A 240 3.88 -6.84 -11.80
CA VAL A 240 5.17 -7.08 -11.15
C VAL A 240 6.06 -7.99 -12.00
N ARG A 241 5.50 -9.10 -12.52
CA ARG A 241 6.22 -10.00 -13.44
C ARG A 241 6.64 -9.29 -14.73
N GLY A 242 5.76 -8.48 -15.32
CA GLY A 242 6.03 -7.74 -16.55
C GLY A 242 7.12 -6.70 -16.39
N LEU A 243 7.05 -5.94 -15.30
CA LEU A 243 8.03 -4.93 -14.90
C LEU A 243 9.42 -5.56 -14.68
N TYR A 244 9.50 -6.56 -13.81
CA TYR A 244 10.78 -7.20 -13.45
C TYR A 244 11.42 -7.94 -14.64
N ALA A 245 10.62 -8.64 -15.44
CA ALA A 245 11.11 -9.29 -16.66
C ALA A 245 11.66 -8.26 -17.67
N SER A 246 11.05 -7.07 -17.79
CA SER A 246 11.53 -5.99 -18.65
C SER A 246 12.90 -5.48 -18.17
N ALA A 247 13.03 -5.22 -16.87
CA ALA A 247 14.28 -4.75 -16.26
C ALA A 247 15.40 -5.80 -16.40
N ARG A 248 15.13 -7.07 -16.11
CA ARG A 248 16.11 -8.17 -16.26
C ARG A 248 16.65 -8.29 -17.69
N ARG A 249 15.76 -8.24 -18.70
CA ARG A 249 16.19 -8.26 -20.11
C ARG A 249 17.05 -7.04 -20.46
N GLY A 250 16.68 -5.86 -19.98
CA GLY A 250 17.45 -4.64 -20.22
C GLY A 250 18.85 -4.71 -19.60
N VAL A 251 18.95 -5.15 -18.35
CA VAL A 251 20.24 -5.31 -17.65
C VAL A 251 21.11 -6.36 -18.33
N ALA A 252 20.56 -7.51 -18.71
CA ALA A 252 21.28 -8.55 -19.45
C ALA A 252 21.81 -8.04 -20.80
N ALA A 253 21.07 -7.16 -21.46
CA ALA A 253 21.47 -6.49 -22.71
C ALA A 253 22.33 -5.22 -22.48
N ARG A 254 22.79 -4.96 -21.25
CA ARG A 254 23.60 -3.79 -20.85
C ARG A 254 22.97 -2.44 -21.20
N LYS A 255 21.63 -2.36 -21.23
CA LYS A 255 20.90 -1.13 -21.51
C LYS A 255 20.93 -0.18 -20.31
N SER A 256 20.93 1.12 -20.60
CA SER A 256 20.81 2.19 -19.62
C SER A 256 19.41 2.17 -18.95
N LEU A 257 19.31 2.82 -17.77
CA LEU A 257 18.01 2.99 -17.09
C LEU A 257 16.99 3.67 -18.01
N LYS A 258 17.39 4.68 -18.79
CA LYS A 258 16.53 5.37 -19.77
C LYS A 258 15.92 4.41 -20.79
N GLU A 259 16.77 3.59 -21.43
CA GLU A 259 16.29 2.62 -22.43
C GLU A 259 15.34 1.58 -21.81
N VAL A 260 15.65 1.12 -20.59
CA VAL A 260 14.78 0.18 -19.84
C VAL A 260 13.46 0.85 -19.48
N PHE A 261 13.48 2.12 -19.05
CA PHE A 261 12.29 2.90 -18.73
C PHE A 261 11.34 2.98 -19.93
N HIS A 262 11.82 3.42 -21.08
CA HIS A 262 11.00 3.53 -22.29
C HIS A 262 10.49 2.17 -22.80
N ALA A 263 11.32 1.14 -22.74
CA ALA A 263 10.91 -0.21 -23.15
C ALA A 263 9.83 -0.78 -22.22
N THR A 264 9.95 -0.52 -20.92
CA THR A 264 8.98 -0.97 -19.91
C THR A 264 7.65 -0.23 -20.06
N LYS A 265 7.68 1.10 -20.26
CA LYS A 265 6.45 1.87 -20.53
C LYS A 265 5.73 1.35 -21.76
N ARG A 266 6.38 1.22 -22.90
CA ARG A 266 5.74 0.67 -24.12
C ARG A 266 5.04 -0.67 -23.89
N ARG A 267 5.54 -1.49 -22.98
CA ARG A 267 4.97 -2.80 -22.64
C ARG A 267 3.77 -2.69 -21.70
N LEU A 268 3.83 -1.81 -20.70
CA LEU A 268 2.84 -1.75 -19.61
C LEU A 268 1.74 -0.71 -19.84
N ASP A 269 2.02 0.39 -20.53
CA ASP A 269 1.08 1.47 -20.81
C ASP A 269 -0.26 0.99 -21.42
N PRO A 270 -0.28 0.04 -22.39
CA PRO A 270 -1.55 -0.40 -22.98
C PRO A 270 -2.54 -1.02 -21.97
N VAL A 271 -2.05 -1.56 -20.86
CA VAL A 271 -2.88 -2.23 -19.85
C VAL A 271 -3.09 -1.37 -18.60
N TYR A 272 -2.07 -0.61 -18.21
CA TYR A 272 -2.01 0.05 -16.90
C TYR A 272 -2.00 1.57 -16.98
N GLY A 273 -1.63 2.15 -18.13
CA GLY A 273 -1.34 3.57 -18.29
C GLY A 273 -2.52 4.53 -18.03
N ALA A 274 -3.77 4.05 -18.18
CA ALA A 274 -4.96 4.86 -17.95
C ALA A 274 -5.36 4.99 -16.46
N PHE A 275 -4.75 4.24 -15.57
CA PHE A 275 -5.17 4.22 -14.16
C PHE A 275 -4.52 5.34 -13.32
N PRO A 276 -5.24 5.82 -12.29
CA PRO A 276 -4.72 6.85 -11.38
C PRO A 276 -3.34 6.52 -10.85
N ILE A 277 -2.49 7.52 -10.65
CA ILE A 277 -1.12 7.48 -10.14
C ILE A 277 -0.10 6.63 -10.92
N TYR A 278 -0.48 5.94 -12.02
CA TYR A 278 0.44 5.15 -12.81
C TYR A 278 1.67 5.96 -13.27
N GLU A 279 1.45 7.15 -13.85
CA GLU A 279 2.56 8.02 -14.30
C GLU A 279 3.46 8.49 -13.14
N HIS A 280 2.90 8.63 -11.94
CA HIS A 280 3.68 8.93 -10.76
C HIS A 280 4.59 7.76 -10.36
N CYS A 281 4.07 6.52 -10.41
CA CYS A 281 4.77 5.32 -9.93
C CYS A 281 5.90 4.88 -10.87
N MET A 282 5.70 4.95 -12.18
CA MET A 282 6.58 4.36 -13.18
C MET A 282 8.07 4.73 -13.07
N PRO A 283 8.49 5.98 -12.77
CA PRO A 283 9.91 6.29 -12.58
C PRO A 283 10.53 5.50 -11.43
N PHE A 284 9.82 5.37 -10.32
CA PHE A 284 10.25 4.60 -9.15
C PHE A 284 10.28 3.11 -9.44
N ASP A 285 9.23 2.62 -10.10
CA ASP A 285 9.02 1.22 -10.42
C ASP A 285 10.15 0.67 -11.30
N VAL A 286 10.44 1.38 -12.39
CA VAL A 286 11.52 0.95 -13.30
C VAL A 286 12.88 1.11 -12.65
N SER A 287 13.11 2.16 -11.87
CA SER A 287 14.38 2.36 -11.16
C SER A 287 14.62 1.25 -10.14
N ARG A 288 13.59 0.86 -9.38
CA ARG A 288 13.70 -0.24 -8.42
C ARG A 288 13.90 -1.59 -9.12
N ALA A 289 13.14 -1.86 -10.16
CA ALA A 289 13.30 -3.09 -10.95
C ALA A 289 14.69 -3.21 -11.59
N TYR A 290 15.24 -2.10 -12.06
CA TYR A 290 16.58 -2.03 -12.61
C TYR A 290 17.66 -2.28 -11.54
N ASP A 291 17.50 -1.67 -10.35
CA ASP A 291 18.39 -1.91 -9.21
C ASP A 291 18.39 -3.39 -8.81
N GLU A 292 17.20 -3.99 -8.64
CA GLU A 292 17.08 -5.39 -8.22
C GLU A 292 17.64 -6.36 -9.27
N ALA A 293 17.39 -6.09 -10.55
CA ALA A 293 17.95 -6.87 -11.66
C ALA A 293 19.49 -6.81 -11.73
N ARG A 294 20.09 -5.75 -11.18
CA ARG A 294 21.54 -5.58 -11.02
C ARG A 294 22.10 -6.16 -9.71
N GLY A 295 21.27 -6.84 -8.92
CA GLY A 295 21.67 -7.49 -7.67
C GLY A 295 21.52 -6.63 -6.41
N ILE A 296 20.95 -5.42 -6.49
CA ILE A 296 20.68 -4.58 -5.32
C ILE A 296 19.39 -5.08 -4.67
N LYS A 297 19.50 -6.07 -3.80
CA LYS A 297 18.35 -6.75 -3.18
C LYS A 297 17.62 -5.86 -2.17
N HIS A 298 18.34 -5.13 -1.32
CA HIS A 298 17.73 -4.20 -0.37
C HIS A 298 17.37 -2.88 -1.06
N PRO A 299 16.09 -2.45 -1.06
CA PRO A 299 15.67 -1.22 -1.72
C PRO A 299 16.40 0.01 -1.14
N ARG A 300 16.95 0.84 -2.01
CA ARG A 300 17.59 2.09 -1.60
C ARG A 300 16.57 3.12 -1.17
N ILE A 301 16.87 3.88 -0.11
CA ILE A 301 15.97 4.91 0.43
C ILE A 301 15.76 6.03 -0.60
N TRP A 302 14.52 6.44 -0.79
CA TRP A 302 14.16 7.57 -1.63
C TRP A 302 14.37 8.89 -0.88
N THR A 303 15.19 9.75 -1.48
CA THR A 303 15.50 11.10 -0.99
C THR A 303 15.36 12.08 -2.14
N ALA A 304 15.22 13.38 -1.84
CA ALA A 304 15.16 14.41 -2.86
C ALA A 304 16.40 14.41 -3.80
N LYS A 305 17.58 13.99 -3.30
CA LYS A 305 18.78 13.81 -4.12
C LYS A 305 18.58 12.65 -5.10
N ARG A 306 18.13 11.49 -4.62
CA ARG A 306 17.89 10.30 -5.45
C ARG A 306 16.79 10.53 -6.49
N ASP A 307 15.74 11.28 -6.13
CA ASP A 307 14.69 11.68 -7.07
C ASP A 307 15.28 12.47 -8.25
N ARG A 308 16.14 13.46 -7.97
CA ARG A 308 16.84 14.23 -9.02
C ARG A 308 17.75 13.37 -9.88
N GLU A 309 18.50 12.45 -9.28
CA GLU A 309 19.37 11.51 -10.01
C GLU A 309 18.55 10.59 -10.93
N MET A 310 17.43 10.06 -10.43
CA MET A 310 16.50 9.25 -11.20
C MET A 310 15.98 10.04 -12.42
N TRP A 311 15.45 11.25 -12.21
CA TRP A 311 14.94 12.08 -13.31
C TRP A 311 15.99 12.39 -14.36
N LYS A 312 17.22 12.69 -13.95
CA LYS A 312 18.36 12.89 -14.90
C LYS A 312 18.66 11.62 -15.70
N SER A 313 18.46 10.45 -15.08
CA SER A 313 18.81 9.17 -15.69
C SER A 313 17.75 8.64 -16.65
N ILE A 314 16.50 9.12 -16.59
CA ILE A 314 15.40 8.69 -17.47
C ILE A 314 14.96 9.77 -18.47
N ALA A 315 15.35 11.04 -18.25
CA ALA A 315 15.15 12.13 -19.21
C ALA A 315 16.08 11.99 -20.43
#